data_8cc358e0d138526a2393169a9d4deecf
#
_entry.id   8cc358e0d138526a2393169a9d4deecf
#
_cell.length_a   1.000
_cell.length_b   1.000
_cell.length_c   1.000
_cell.angle_alpha   90.00
_cell.angle_beta   90.00
_cell.angle_gamma   90.00
#
_symmetry.space_group_name_H-M   'P 1'
#
loop_
_entity.id
_entity.type
_entity.pdbx_description
1 polymer ?
#
loop_
_entity_poly.entity_id
_entity_poly.type
_entity_poly.pdbx_seq_one_letter_code
_entity_poly.pdbx_strand_id
1 'polypeptide(L)'
;VTSATFSTAEQLAAIARLRYRPVRIDAGVEFSAGDHVYSWQGWNPPSVTRILSATGVSAFDPTFWLRSLQTRGIKPEQAEQWIEDLHWDGHDRAAVSEWVNQFVGAPMSTDDATVYMEWRRDSAAARGSRIHARIQHFFTGEQDAIPGLMTDKTLLARDSGWFDAFLRFFRNAEFHEVIAVEQPMINTVGVFCGTVDMAASVTIPELGDTGPVRRVLDWKTLYPPTGRVKGKPWQAMQMAAYGATLNRLAAAGITEAVNIHLFPGGYQLSRFNMADLAEAWRSYLGFLWEYWSERRAMGLMYHSPAMAAQALEGMAREWGPFE
;
A
#
# COMPACT_ATOMS: atom_id res chain seq x y z
N VAL A 1 35.33 -19.59 -9.48
CA VAL A 1 34.29 -18.57 -9.15
C VAL A 1 33.42 -18.47 -10.37
N THR A 2 32.33 -19.25 -10.42
CA THR A 2 31.31 -19.17 -11.47
C THR A 2 30.60 -17.85 -11.33
N SER A 3 30.76 -16.99 -12.36
CA SER A 3 29.98 -15.77 -12.56
C SER A 3 28.50 -16.16 -12.54
N ALA A 4 27.79 -15.85 -11.46
CA ALA A 4 26.35 -15.92 -11.43
C ALA A 4 25.87 -14.86 -12.44
N THR A 5 25.43 -15.31 -13.61
CA THR A 5 24.72 -14.50 -14.59
C THR A 5 23.45 -14.00 -13.91
N PHE A 6 23.44 -12.73 -13.52
CA PHE A 6 22.24 -12.10 -12.97
C PHE A 6 21.12 -12.24 -13.99
N SER A 7 20.06 -12.94 -13.59
CA SER A 7 18.88 -13.07 -14.46
C SER A 7 18.29 -11.69 -14.74
N THR A 8 17.90 -11.47 -16.00
CA THR A 8 17.24 -10.22 -16.40
C THR A 8 15.89 -10.09 -15.70
N ALA A 9 15.33 -8.87 -15.63
CA ALA A 9 13.99 -8.65 -15.08
C ALA A 9 12.94 -9.53 -15.78
N GLU A 10 13.07 -9.77 -17.08
CA GLU A 10 12.19 -10.64 -17.86
C GLU A 10 12.27 -12.12 -17.46
N GLN A 11 13.48 -12.62 -17.18
CA GLN A 11 13.66 -13.99 -16.69
C GLN A 11 13.05 -14.16 -15.29
N LEU A 12 13.24 -13.16 -14.43
CA LEU A 12 12.59 -13.16 -13.09
C LEU A 12 11.07 -13.09 -13.19
N ALA A 13 10.53 -12.27 -14.10
CA ALA A 13 9.10 -12.20 -14.35
C ALA A 13 8.53 -13.53 -14.85
N ALA A 14 9.23 -14.22 -15.75
CA ALA A 14 8.81 -15.54 -16.19
C ALA A 14 8.73 -16.55 -15.02
N ILE A 15 9.71 -16.54 -14.11
CA ILE A 15 9.69 -17.36 -12.89
C ILE A 15 8.52 -16.96 -11.99
N ALA A 16 8.28 -15.66 -11.79
CA ALA A 16 7.20 -15.15 -10.96
C ALA A 16 5.84 -15.63 -11.47
N ARG A 17 5.59 -15.54 -12.79
CA ARG A 17 4.34 -16.00 -13.43
C ARG A 17 4.11 -17.49 -13.27
N LEU A 18 5.15 -18.31 -13.28
CA LEU A 18 5.05 -19.74 -12.98
C LEU A 18 4.59 -20.04 -11.55
N ARG A 19 4.82 -19.12 -10.62
CA ARG A 19 4.41 -19.24 -9.20
C ARG A 19 3.03 -18.62 -8.93
N TYR A 20 2.50 -17.85 -9.88
CA TYR A 20 1.19 -17.23 -9.75
C TYR A 20 0.08 -18.27 -9.88
N ARG A 21 -0.64 -18.48 -8.79
CA ARG A 21 -1.78 -19.38 -8.66
C ARG A 21 -2.91 -18.62 -7.97
N PRO A 22 -3.58 -17.69 -8.71
CA PRO A 22 -4.58 -16.84 -8.10
C PRO A 22 -5.70 -17.68 -7.51
N VAL A 23 -6.00 -17.41 -6.26
CA VAL A 23 -7.21 -17.94 -5.65
C VAL A 23 -8.39 -17.20 -6.26
N ARG A 24 -9.39 -17.95 -6.70
CA ARG A 24 -10.62 -17.35 -7.23
C ARG A 24 -11.39 -16.71 -6.07
N ILE A 25 -11.22 -15.42 -5.89
CA ILE A 25 -12.00 -14.61 -4.97
C ILE A 25 -13.21 -14.12 -5.78
N ASP A 26 -14.24 -14.96 -5.87
CA ASP A 26 -15.47 -14.64 -6.63
C ASP A 26 -16.36 -13.75 -5.76
N ALA A 27 -15.91 -12.54 -5.52
CA ALA A 27 -16.62 -11.60 -4.64
C ALA A 27 -17.57 -10.66 -5.40
N GLY A 28 -17.57 -10.69 -6.75
CA GLY A 28 -18.34 -9.74 -7.56
C GLY A 28 -18.05 -8.28 -7.22
N VAL A 29 -16.81 -8.00 -6.77
CA VAL A 29 -16.37 -6.65 -6.46
C VAL A 29 -15.71 -6.04 -7.67
N GLU A 30 -16.18 -4.88 -8.08
CA GLU A 30 -15.56 -4.04 -9.09
C GLU A 30 -14.83 -2.89 -8.39
N PHE A 31 -13.65 -2.54 -8.89
CA PHE A 31 -12.86 -1.41 -8.39
C PHE A 31 -12.61 -0.42 -9.52
N SER A 32 -13.08 0.82 -9.33
CA SER A 32 -12.74 1.95 -10.20
C SER A 32 -11.46 2.61 -9.67
N ALA A 33 -10.35 2.42 -10.37
CA ALA A 33 -9.07 2.98 -9.96
C ALA A 33 -9.05 4.52 -10.05
N GLY A 34 -9.80 5.13 -11.00
CA GLY A 34 -9.87 6.59 -11.16
C GLY A 34 -10.53 7.29 -9.98
N ASP A 35 -11.59 6.68 -9.45
CA ASP A 35 -12.40 7.27 -8.36
C ASP A 35 -12.10 6.67 -6.99
N HIS A 36 -11.24 5.65 -6.92
CA HIS A 36 -11.00 4.82 -5.73
C HIS A 36 -12.29 4.29 -5.08
N VAL A 37 -13.24 3.87 -5.91
CA VAL A 37 -14.56 3.39 -5.47
C VAL A 37 -14.67 1.90 -5.73
N TYR A 38 -15.13 1.17 -4.71
CA TYR A 38 -15.52 -0.23 -4.84
C TYR A 38 -17.02 -0.31 -5.04
N SER A 39 -17.49 -1.15 -5.97
CA SER A 39 -18.89 -1.50 -6.12
C SER A 39 -19.08 -3.00 -5.88
N TRP A 40 -20.16 -3.34 -5.19
CA TRP A 40 -20.54 -4.71 -4.89
C TRP A 40 -22.06 -4.82 -4.80
N GLN A 41 -22.67 -5.60 -5.70
CA GLN A 41 -24.13 -5.80 -5.75
C GLN A 41 -24.93 -4.47 -5.75
N GLY A 42 -24.44 -3.46 -6.46
CA GLY A 42 -25.04 -2.14 -6.53
C GLY A 42 -24.76 -1.23 -5.30
N TRP A 43 -23.91 -1.66 -4.40
CA TRP A 43 -23.48 -0.90 -3.21
C TRP A 43 -22.04 -0.42 -3.35
N ASN A 44 -21.68 0.64 -2.62
CA ASN A 44 -20.32 1.16 -2.54
C ASN A 44 -19.76 0.99 -1.11
N PRO A 45 -19.29 -0.20 -0.75
CA PRO A 45 -18.72 -0.44 0.59
C PRO A 45 -17.48 0.42 0.82
N PRO A 46 -17.23 0.85 2.09
CA PRO A 46 -16.02 1.61 2.38
C PRO A 46 -14.77 0.75 2.23
N SER A 47 -13.67 1.37 1.81
CA SER A 47 -12.37 0.70 1.84
C SER A 47 -11.80 0.64 3.26
N VAL A 48 -10.90 -0.32 3.51
CA VAL A 48 -10.14 -0.40 4.78
C VAL A 48 -9.47 0.94 5.10
N THR A 49 -8.79 1.55 4.14
CA THR A 49 -8.10 2.82 4.33
C THR A 49 -9.05 3.98 4.62
N ARG A 50 -10.25 3.98 4.02
CA ARG A 50 -11.30 4.97 4.31
C ARG A 50 -11.81 4.85 5.74
N ILE A 51 -11.98 3.64 6.25
CA ILE A 51 -12.41 3.40 7.64
C ILE A 51 -11.35 3.92 8.59
N LEU A 52 -10.08 3.52 8.41
CA LEU A 52 -8.98 3.95 9.25
C LEU A 52 -8.77 5.47 9.22
N SER A 53 -8.98 6.12 8.07
CA SER A 53 -8.90 7.58 7.95
C SER A 53 -10.07 8.28 8.66
N ALA A 54 -11.29 7.77 8.51
CA ALA A 54 -12.48 8.35 9.13
C ALA A 54 -12.43 8.30 10.66
N THR A 55 -11.76 7.30 11.23
CA THR A 55 -11.56 7.15 12.69
C THR A 55 -10.29 7.83 13.20
N GLY A 56 -9.58 8.56 12.36
CA GLY A 56 -8.38 9.32 12.73
C GLY A 56 -7.11 8.49 12.92
N VAL A 57 -7.16 7.18 12.72
CA VAL A 57 -6.04 6.26 13.01
C VAL A 57 -4.94 6.34 11.97
N SER A 58 -5.31 6.50 10.68
CA SER A 58 -4.36 6.62 9.57
C SER A 58 -4.16 8.04 9.10
N ALA A 59 -4.78 9.01 9.77
CA ALA A 59 -4.65 10.41 9.39
C ALA A 59 -3.17 10.82 9.42
N PHE A 60 -2.65 11.22 8.29
CA PHE A 60 -1.39 11.93 8.25
C PHE A 60 -1.60 13.24 9.00
N ASP A 61 -0.96 13.38 10.17
CA ASP A 61 -0.96 14.66 10.87
C ASP A 61 0.08 15.58 10.20
N PRO A 62 -0.34 16.52 9.39
CA PRO A 62 0.56 17.45 8.73
C PRO A 62 1.16 18.47 9.70
N THR A 63 0.61 18.62 10.91
CA THR A 63 0.92 19.71 11.84
C THR A 63 2.40 19.78 12.18
N PHE A 64 3.02 18.64 12.45
CA PHE A 64 4.47 18.59 12.74
C PHE A 64 5.32 19.03 11.54
N TRP A 65 4.95 18.55 10.34
CA TRP A 65 5.67 18.88 9.11
C TRP A 65 5.46 20.34 8.70
N LEU A 66 4.21 20.82 8.76
CA LEU A 66 3.88 22.22 8.51
C LEU A 66 4.68 23.14 9.45
N ARG A 67 4.70 22.85 10.75
CA ARG A 67 5.48 23.62 11.72
C ARG A 67 6.97 23.58 11.40
N SER A 68 7.52 22.45 10.97
CA SER A 68 8.93 22.35 10.57
C SER A 68 9.23 23.20 9.34
N LEU A 69 8.37 23.17 8.31
CA LEU A 69 8.52 24.01 7.11
C LEU A 69 8.38 25.50 7.42
N GLN A 70 7.42 25.85 8.26
CA GLN A 70 7.20 27.24 8.71
C GLN A 70 8.33 27.80 9.57
N THR A 71 9.14 26.95 10.20
CA THR A 71 10.23 27.39 11.07
C THR A 71 11.62 27.22 10.46
N ARG A 72 11.83 26.22 9.63
CA ARG A 72 13.15 25.82 9.10
C ARG A 72 13.22 25.75 7.59
N GLY A 73 12.05 25.71 6.92
CA GLY A 73 11.97 25.52 5.48
C GLY A 73 12.35 24.10 5.03
N ILE A 74 12.74 23.99 3.78
CA ILE A 74 13.18 22.75 3.13
C ILE A 74 14.64 22.50 3.52
N LYS A 75 14.97 21.25 3.87
CA LYS A 75 16.34 20.89 4.17
C LYS A 75 17.18 20.86 2.88
N PRO A 76 18.41 21.42 2.88
CA PRO A 76 19.25 21.46 1.68
C PRO A 76 19.44 20.10 1.02
N GLU A 77 19.67 19.07 1.82
CA GLU A 77 19.87 17.69 1.33
C GLU A 77 18.61 17.05 0.69
N GLN A 78 17.46 17.69 0.83
CA GLN A 78 16.19 17.24 0.24
C GLN A 78 15.77 18.07 -0.98
N ALA A 79 16.35 19.25 -1.17
CA ALA A 79 15.88 20.19 -2.19
C ALA A 79 15.96 19.63 -3.61
N GLU A 80 17.10 19.08 -4.01
CA GLU A 80 17.28 18.53 -5.37
C GLU A 80 16.34 17.37 -5.64
N GLN A 81 16.16 16.48 -4.65
CA GLN A 81 15.20 15.38 -4.77
C GLN A 81 13.77 15.88 -5.01
N TRP A 82 13.39 16.98 -4.37
CA TRP A 82 12.07 17.57 -4.53
C TRP A 82 11.87 18.22 -5.88
N ILE A 83 12.91 18.90 -6.37
CA ILE A 83 12.90 19.51 -7.71
C ILE A 83 12.71 18.41 -8.76
N GLU A 84 13.43 17.31 -8.64
CA GLU A 84 13.30 16.18 -9.56
C GLU A 84 11.90 15.54 -9.48
N ASP A 85 11.37 15.28 -8.29
CA ASP A 85 10.06 14.64 -8.13
C ASP A 85 8.93 15.48 -8.74
N LEU A 86 8.91 16.78 -8.47
CA LEU A 86 7.89 17.68 -8.99
C LEU A 86 8.03 17.89 -10.50
N HIS A 87 9.26 17.95 -11.02
CA HIS A 87 9.50 18.00 -12.46
C HIS A 87 8.93 16.76 -13.15
N TRP A 88 9.17 15.59 -12.61
CA TRP A 88 8.67 14.33 -13.16
C TRP A 88 7.15 14.22 -13.10
N ASP A 89 6.49 14.90 -12.19
CA ASP A 89 5.02 14.98 -12.12
C ASP A 89 4.43 16.01 -13.10
N GLY A 90 5.26 16.55 -14.02
CA GLY A 90 4.83 17.41 -15.11
C GLY A 90 4.98 18.91 -14.84
N HIS A 91 5.61 19.30 -13.73
CA HIS A 91 5.91 20.71 -13.44
C HIS A 91 7.18 21.15 -14.18
N ASP A 92 7.23 22.41 -14.58
CA ASP A 92 8.43 23.00 -15.20
C ASP A 92 9.60 22.99 -14.20
N ARG A 93 10.70 22.34 -14.57
CA ARG A 93 11.85 22.14 -13.68
C ARG A 93 12.48 23.45 -13.23
N ALA A 94 12.54 24.46 -14.09
CA ALA A 94 13.15 25.74 -13.75
C ALA A 94 12.26 26.50 -12.74
N ALA A 95 10.95 26.53 -12.99
CA ALA A 95 9.98 27.16 -12.07
C ALA A 95 9.96 26.46 -10.71
N VAL A 96 9.96 25.11 -10.71
CA VAL A 96 10.04 24.32 -9.46
C VAL A 96 11.35 24.60 -8.72
N SER A 97 12.47 24.60 -9.42
CA SER A 97 13.79 24.87 -8.82
C SER A 97 13.85 26.27 -8.21
N GLU A 98 13.36 27.28 -8.92
CA GLU A 98 13.29 28.64 -8.40
C GLU A 98 12.42 28.70 -7.14
N TRP A 99 11.23 28.10 -7.16
CA TRP A 99 10.34 28.10 -6.02
C TRP A 99 10.91 27.31 -4.81
N VAL A 100 11.42 26.10 -5.00
CA VAL A 100 12.00 25.28 -3.93
C VAL A 100 13.18 25.98 -3.28
N ASN A 101 14.08 26.56 -4.09
CA ASN A 101 15.32 27.19 -3.59
C ASN A 101 15.05 28.44 -2.74
N GLN A 102 13.91 29.13 -2.90
CA GLN A 102 13.53 30.22 -2.01
C GLN A 102 13.35 29.78 -0.57
N PHE A 103 13.01 28.53 -0.35
CA PHE A 103 12.69 27.99 0.98
C PHE A 103 13.75 27.00 1.52
N VAL A 104 14.87 26.85 0.84
CA VAL A 104 15.98 26.04 1.38
C VAL A 104 16.58 26.73 2.57
N GLY A 105 16.35 26.16 3.77
CA GLY A 105 16.80 26.75 5.03
C GLY A 105 16.06 28.02 5.44
N ALA A 106 15.01 28.42 4.74
CA ALA A 106 14.21 29.61 4.99
C ALA A 106 12.75 29.24 5.34
N PRO A 107 12.12 29.92 6.33
CA PRO A 107 10.73 29.66 6.70
C PRO A 107 9.77 29.82 5.53
N MET A 108 8.77 28.94 5.44
CA MET A 108 7.68 29.02 4.48
C MET A 108 6.46 29.73 5.11
N SER A 109 5.66 30.40 4.29
CA SER A 109 4.32 30.80 4.71
C SER A 109 3.44 29.56 4.96
N THR A 110 2.29 29.72 5.60
CA THR A 110 1.33 28.62 5.78
C THR A 110 0.83 28.08 4.45
N ASP A 111 0.55 28.97 3.51
CA ASP A 111 0.02 28.61 2.20
C ASP A 111 1.08 27.85 1.38
N ASP A 112 2.31 28.35 1.32
CA ASP A 112 3.41 27.68 0.62
C ASP A 112 3.73 26.30 1.24
N ALA A 113 3.75 26.22 2.56
CA ALA A 113 3.97 24.95 3.25
C ALA A 113 2.85 23.93 2.97
N THR A 114 1.60 24.42 2.87
CA THR A 114 0.44 23.57 2.51
C THR A 114 0.56 23.07 1.08
N VAL A 115 0.81 23.94 0.12
CA VAL A 115 1.03 23.58 -1.29
C VAL A 115 2.17 22.58 -1.42
N TYR A 116 3.30 22.82 -0.76
CA TYR A 116 4.43 21.90 -0.75
C TYR A 116 4.06 20.51 -0.22
N MET A 117 3.31 20.44 0.86
CA MET A 117 2.88 19.18 1.45
C MET A 117 1.90 18.41 0.57
N GLU A 118 0.99 19.11 -0.11
CA GLU A 118 0.05 18.52 -1.06
C GLU A 118 0.79 17.92 -2.27
N TRP A 119 1.66 18.67 -2.90
CA TRP A 119 2.48 18.18 -4.01
C TRP A 119 3.30 16.94 -3.61
N ARG A 120 3.89 17.00 -2.42
CA ARG A 120 4.67 15.90 -1.89
C ARG A 120 3.86 14.64 -1.69
N ARG A 121 2.65 14.77 -1.15
CA ARG A 121 1.71 13.67 -0.96
C ARG A 121 1.33 13.06 -2.31
N ASP A 122 0.96 13.91 -3.25
CA ASP A 122 0.44 13.48 -4.54
C ASP A 122 1.53 12.82 -5.40
N SER A 123 2.74 13.37 -5.39
CA SER A 123 3.90 12.74 -6.03
C SER A 123 4.23 11.37 -5.44
N ALA A 124 4.20 11.24 -4.11
CA ALA A 124 4.44 9.97 -3.45
C ALA A 124 3.34 8.94 -3.78
N ALA A 125 2.07 9.37 -3.83
CA ALA A 125 0.94 8.53 -4.20
C ALA A 125 1.04 8.05 -5.65
N ALA A 126 1.32 8.96 -6.59
CA ALA A 126 1.47 8.66 -8.01
C ALA A 126 2.63 7.64 -8.25
N ARG A 127 3.78 7.85 -7.60
CA ARG A 127 4.90 6.91 -7.63
C ARG A 127 4.50 5.55 -7.08
N GLY A 128 3.83 5.53 -5.91
CA GLY A 128 3.33 4.28 -5.33
C GLY A 128 2.48 3.51 -6.32
N SER A 129 1.48 4.14 -6.92
CA SER A 129 0.58 3.51 -7.89
C SER A 129 1.35 2.94 -9.10
N ARG A 130 2.34 3.66 -9.62
CA ARG A 130 3.14 3.16 -10.75
C ARG A 130 4.00 1.95 -10.36
N ILE A 131 4.59 1.93 -9.17
CA ILE A 131 5.37 0.77 -8.71
C ILE A 131 4.47 -0.44 -8.47
N HIS A 132 3.30 -0.27 -7.86
CA HIS A 132 2.32 -1.33 -7.69
C HIS A 132 1.89 -1.93 -9.03
N ALA A 133 1.53 -1.09 -10.02
CA ALA A 133 1.16 -1.56 -11.35
C ALA A 133 2.32 -2.31 -12.06
N ARG A 134 3.58 -1.88 -11.90
CA ARG A 134 4.75 -2.61 -12.43
C ARG A 134 4.95 -3.95 -11.75
N ILE A 135 4.75 -4.03 -10.44
CA ILE A 135 4.82 -5.29 -9.68
C ILE A 135 3.69 -6.23 -10.11
N GLN A 136 2.47 -5.71 -10.27
CA GLN A 136 1.34 -6.48 -10.80
C GLN A 136 1.67 -7.08 -12.17
N HIS A 137 2.10 -6.26 -13.12
CA HIS A 137 2.51 -6.72 -14.45
C HIS A 137 3.62 -7.79 -14.38
N PHE A 138 4.58 -7.63 -13.48
CA PHE A 138 5.67 -8.59 -13.29
C PHE A 138 5.14 -9.99 -12.98
N PHE A 139 4.14 -10.12 -12.12
CA PHE A 139 3.56 -11.40 -11.72
C PHE A 139 2.48 -11.91 -12.68
N THR A 140 1.61 -11.05 -13.18
CA THR A 140 0.45 -11.46 -13.96
C THR A 140 0.71 -11.47 -15.46
N GLY A 141 1.56 -10.61 -15.94
CA GLY A 141 1.75 -10.32 -17.36
C GLY A 141 0.59 -9.55 -18.00
N GLU A 142 -0.39 -9.14 -17.21
CA GLU A 142 -1.53 -8.35 -17.68
C GLU A 142 -1.09 -6.95 -18.10
N GLN A 143 -1.78 -6.38 -19.09
CA GLN A 143 -1.52 -5.02 -19.53
C GLN A 143 -1.92 -4.01 -18.45
N ASP A 144 -1.20 -2.91 -18.41
CA ASP A 144 -1.21 -1.89 -17.38
C ASP A 144 -2.59 -1.35 -17.03
N ALA A 145 -2.89 -1.30 -15.73
CA ALA A 145 -3.91 -0.44 -15.18
C ALA A 145 -3.63 1.06 -15.44
N ILE A 146 -2.36 1.42 -15.70
CA ILE A 146 -1.93 2.77 -16.04
C ILE A 146 -1.45 2.79 -17.50
N PRO A 147 -2.22 3.41 -18.42
CA PRO A 147 -1.87 3.42 -19.85
C PRO A 147 -0.46 3.96 -20.11
N GLY A 148 0.31 3.22 -20.91
CA GLY A 148 1.66 3.62 -21.31
C GLY A 148 2.75 3.41 -20.26
N LEU A 149 2.44 3.00 -19.04
CA LEU A 149 3.43 2.86 -17.95
C LEU A 149 4.62 1.97 -18.34
N MET A 150 4.36 0.85 -19.02
CA MET A 150 5.42 -0.10 -19.41
C MET A 150 6.13 0.26 -20.70
N THR A 151 5.68 1.28 -21.43
CA THR A 151 6.26 1.74 -22.70
C THR A 151 6.91 3.10 -22.61
N ASP A 152 6.55 3.92 -21.62
CA ASP A 152 7.17 5.21 -21.40
C ASP A 152 8.53 5.05 -20.73
N LYS A 153 9.58 5.20 -21.55
CA LYS A 153 10.98 5.08 -21.12
C LYS A 153 11.35 6.07 -20.01
N THR A 154 10.72 7.23 -20.00
CA THR A 154 10.97 8.28 -19.01
C THR A 154 10.44 7.86 -17.65
N LEU A 155 9.18 7.42 -17.58
CA LEU A 155 8.58 6.88 -16.34
C LEU A 155 9.32 5.65 -15.85
N LEU A 156 9.71 4.74 -16.74
CA LEU A 156 10.48 3.55 -16.39
C LEU A 156 11.85 3.91 -15.78
N ALA A 157 12.55 4.87 -16.36
CA ALA A 157 13.86 5.33 -15.86
C ALA A 157 13.72 6.02 -14.50
N ARG A 158 12.73 6.89 -14.35
CA ARG A 158 12.45 7.62 -13.12
C ARG A 158 12.21 6.69 -11.93
N ASP A 159 11.32 5.72 -12.11
CA ASP A 159 10.91 4.81 -11.04
C ASP A 159 11.84 3.58 -10.89
N SER A 160 12.94 3.52 -11.69
CA SER A 160 13.83 2.35 -11.75
C SER A 160 14.39 1.97 -10.37
N GLY A 161 14.82 2.94 -9.59
CA GLY A 161 15.44 2.67 -8.28
C GLY A 161 14.53 1.93 -7.29
N TRP A 162 13.23 2.23 -7.30
CA TRP A 162 12.24 1.52 -6.47
C TRP A 162 11.90 0.15 -7.03
N PHE A 163 11.77 0.04 -8.35
CA PHE A 163 11.53 -1.25 -8.99
C PHE A 163 12.74 -2.18 -8.88
N ASP A 164 13.97 -1.66 -8.96
CA ASP A 164 15.19 -2.43 -8.71
C ASP A 164 15.28 -2.93 -7.26
N ALA A 165 14.78 -2.14 -6.31
CA ALA A 165 14.65 -2.58 -4.92
C ALA A 165 13.68 -3.76 -4.79
N PHE A 166 12.53 -3.71 -5.49
CA PHE A 166 11.61 -4.84 -5.58
C PHE A 166 12.29 -6.08 -6.22
N LEU A 167 12.97 -5.93 -7.34
CA LEU A 167 13.68 -7.05 -7.98
C LEU A 167 14.76 -7.65 -7.08
N ARG A 168 15.41 -6.83 -6.26
CA ARG A 168 16.37 -7.28 -5.25
C ARG A 168 15.70 -8.08 -4.15
N PHE A 169 14.57 -7.60 -3.63
CA PHE A 169 13.74 -8.37 -2.68
C PHE A 169 13.29 -9.68 -3.29
N PHE A 170 12.76 -9.68 -4.52
CA PHE A 170 12.29 -10.88 -5.20
C PHE A 170 13.39 -11.94 -5.41
N ARG A 171 14.65 -11.53 -5.60
CA ARG A 171 15.79 -12.45 -5.69
C ARG A 171 16.21 -13.05 -4.35
N ASN A 172 16.03 -12.29 -3.27
CA ASN A 172 16.43 -12.70 -1.92
C ASN A 172 15.35 -13.55 -1.23
N ALA A 173 14.10 -13.37 -1.61
CA ALA A 173 12.97 -14.17 -1.12
C ALA A 173 12.67 -15.35 -2.05
N GLU A 174 12.27 -16.48 -1.49
CA GLU A 174 11.83 -17.63 -2.26
C GLU A 174 10.30 -17.71 -2.27
N PHE A 175 9.70 -17.34 -3.40
CA PHE A 175 8.26 -17.45 -3.62
C PHE A 175 7.90 -18.87 -4.03
N HIS A 176 7.07 -19.56 -3.23
CA HIS A 176 6.57 -20.91 -3.50
C HIS A 176 5.23 -20.87 -4.22
N GLU A 177 4.35 -19.94 -3.82
CA GLU A 177 3.03 -19.73 -4.40
C GLU A 177 2.65 -18.25 -4.26
N VAL A 178 2.11 -17.65 -5.31
CA VAL A 178 1.52 -16.32 -5.27
C VAL A 178 0.01 -16.45 -5.40
N ILE A 179 -0.70 -16.10 -4.33
CA ILE A 179 -2.13 -16.37 -4.13
C ILE A 179 -2.99 -15.24 -4.70
N ALA A 180 -2.55 -13.99 -4.50
CA ALA A 180 -3.23 -12.80 -5.00
C ALA A 180 -2.23 -11.69 -5.29
N VAL A 181 -2.49 -10.85 -6.29
CA VAL A 181 -1.72 -9.64 -6.63
C VAL A 181 -2.70 -8.56 -7.05
N GLU A 182 -2.62 -7.39 -6.40
CA GLU A 182 -3.52 -6.24 -6.64
C GLU A 182 -4.99 -6.68 -6.76
N GLN A 183 -5.40 -7.57 -5.87
CA GLN A 183 -6.70 -8.22 -5.94
C GLN A 183 -7.74 -7.45 -5.11
N PRO A 184 -8.77 -6.87 -5.75
CA PRO A 184 -9.93 -6.33 -5.05
C PRO A 184 -10.72 -7.43 -4.34
N MET A 185 -11.19 -7.15 -3.14
CA MET A 185 -11.95 -8.09 -2.33
C MET A 185 -12.93 -7.39 -1.40
N ILE A 186 -13.95 -8.12 -0.97
CA ILE A 186 -14.92 -7.66 0.03
C ILE A 186 -14.95 -8.61 1.22
N ASN A 187 -14.97 -8.05 2.40
CA ASN A 187 -15.38 -8.75 3.60
C ASN A 187 -16.88 -8.58 3.78
N THR A 188 -17.63 -9.62 3.50
CA THR A 188 -19.11 -9.59 3.55
C THR A 188 -19.68 -9.55 4.96
N VAL A 189 -18.88 -9.84 5.97
CA VAL A 189 -19.27 -9.81 7.40
C VAL A 189 -19.17 -8.40 7.92
N GLY A 190 -18.01 -7.78 7.81
CA GLY A 190 -17.79 -6.39 8.22
C GLY A 190 -18.24 -5.36 7.18
N VAL A 191 -18.64 -5.81 5.99
CA VAL A 191 -19.07 -4.97 4.86
C VAL A 191 -18.05 -3.88 4.56
N PHE A 192 -16.84 -4.29 4.23
CA PHE A 192 -15.77 -3.40 3.79
C PHE A 192 -15.00 -4.01 2.61
N CYS A 193 -14.40 -3.15 1.80
CA CYS A 193 -13.59 -3.55 0.66
C CYS A 193 -12.12 -3.18 0.82
N GLY A 194 -11.28 -3.74 -0.03
CA GLY A 194 -9.90 -3.35 -0.18
C GLY A 194 -9.24 -4.08 -1.32
N THR A 195 -8.09 -3.58 -1.74
CA THR A 195 -7.19 -4.26 -2.67
C THR A 195 -5.98 -4.72 -1.89
N VAL A 196 -5.72 -6.04 -1.90
CA VAL A 196 -4.49 -6.58 -1.33
C VAL A 196 -3.37 -6.43 -2.35
N ASP A 197 -2.24 -5.84 -1.95
CA ASP A 197 -1.10 -5.68 -2.84
C ASP A 197 -0.59 -7.06 -3.28
N MET A 198 -0.35 -7.95 -2.31
CA MET A 198 -0.01 -9.35 -2.58
C MET A 198 -0.35 -10.26 -1.40
N ALA A 199 -0.73 -11.51 -1.73
CA ALA A 199 -0.72 -12.62 -0.78
C ALA A 199 0.09 -13.76 -1.38
N ALA A 200 1.00 -14.34 -0.59
CA ALA A 200 1.91 -15.37 -1.08
C ALA A 200 2.33 -16.35 0.03
N SER A 201 2.72 -17.55 -0.40
CA SER A 201 3.55 -18.47 0.39
C SER A 201 5.01 -18.21 0.02
N VAL A 202 5.78 -17.66 0.96
CA VAL A 202 7.12 -17.15 0.69
C VAL A 202 8.06 -17.42 1.88
N THR A 203 9.30 -17.80 1.58
CA THR A 203 10.41 -17.85 2.54
C THR A 203 11.21 -16.56 2.41
N ILE A 204 11.35 -15.81 3.50
CA ILE A 204 12.16 -14.57 3.56
C ILE A 204 13.30 -14.80 4.56
N PRO A 205 14.50 -15.18 4.09
CA PRO A 205 15.62 -15.53 4.97
C PRO A 205 16.02 -14.41 5.94
N GLU A 206 15.88 -13.15 5.52
CA GLU A 206 16.17 -11.96 6.35
C GLU A 206 15.25 -11.82 7.58
N LEU A 207 14.10 -12.52 7.57
CA LEU A 207 13.19 -12.61 8.72
C LEU A 207 13.46 -13.86 9.59
N GLY A 208 14.47 -14.67 9.24
CA GLY A 208 14.81 -15.90 9.93
C GLY A 208 13.94 -17.09 9.52
N ASP A 209 13.28 -17.05 8.37
CA ASP A 209 12.44 -18.14 7.91
C ASP A 209 13.28 -19.35 7.50
N THR A 210 12.83 -20.53 7.91
CA THR A 210 13.42 -21.82 7.53
C THR A 210 12.54 -22.59 6.51
N GLY A 211 11.42 -22.02 6.12
CA GLY A 211 10.47 -22.60 5.17
C GLY A 211 9.37 -21.61 4.77
N PRO A 212 8.43 -22.03 3.92
CA PRO A 212 7.38 -21.18 3.40
C PRO A 212 6.40 -20.74 4.49
N VAL A 213 6.10 -19.45 4.52
CA VAL A 213 5.08 -18.84 5.39
C VAL A 213 4.07 -18.11 4.51
N ARG A 214 2.78 -18.27 4.80
CA ARG A 214 1.71 -17.58 4.10
C ARG A 214 1.48 -16.19 4.66
N ARG A 215 1.71 -15.18 3.81
CA ARG A 215 1.75 -13.77 4.19
C ARG A 215 0.94 -12.87 3.28
N VAL A 216 0.43 -11.79 3.87
CA VAL A 216 0.14 -10.56 3.13
C VAL A 216 1.45 -9.78 3.01
N LEU A 217 1.78 -9.35 1.80
CA LEU A 217 2.90 -8.46 1.49
C LEU A 217 2.33 -7.14 1.00
N ASP A 218 2.85 -6.03 1.52
CA ASP A 218 2.38 -4.69 1.21
C ASP A 218 3.58 -3.80 0.84
N TRP A 219 3.52 -3.18 -0.33
CA TRP A 219 4.60 -2.39 -0.89
C TRP A 219 4.48 -0.93 -0.45
N LYS A 220 5.55 -0.38 0.09
CA LYS A 220 5.61 1.03 0.46
C LYS A 220 6.81 1.70 -0.19
N THR A 221 6.57 2.64 -1.09
CA THR A 221 7.64 3.42 -1.73
C THR A 221 8.07 4.56 -0.80
N LEU A 222 9.34 4.57 -0.43
CA LEU A 222 9.93 5.57 0.45
C LEU A 222 11.15 6.21 -0.22
N TYR A 223 11.58 7.36 0.31
CA TYR A 223 12.95 7.83 0.09
C TYR A 223 13.92 7.04 0.96
N PRO A 224 15.22 6.99 0.60
CA PRO A 224 16.22 6.30 1.40
C PRO A 224 16.13 6.74 2.87
N PRO A 225 15.80 5.83 3.81
CA PRO A 225 15.65 6.20 5.20
C PRO A 225 17.01 6.36 5.87
N THR A 226 17.12 7.29 6.81
CA THR A 226 18.32 7.49 7.62
C THR A 226 18.48 6.47 8.76
N GLY A 227 17.56 5.52 8.87
CA GLY A 227 17.55 4.50 9.91
C GLY A 227 16.58 3.37 9.63
N ARG A 228 16.31 2.54 10.64
CA ARG A 228 15.37 1.43 10.51
C ARG A 228 13.94 1.95 10.39
N VAL A 229 13.27 1.56 9.32
CA VAL A 229 11.83 1.81 9.13
C VAL A 229 11.04 0.82 10.01
N LYS A 230 10.11 1.35 10.79
CA LYS A 230 9.19 0.53 11.59
C LYS A 230 7.81 0.57 10.96
N GLY A 231 7.14 -0.57 10.93
CA GLY A 231 5.73 -0.64 10.58
C GLY A 231 4.88 0.17 11.55
N LYS A 232 3.85 0.82 11.03
CA LYS A 232 2.92 1.61 11.84
C LYS A 232 1.73 0.76 12.26
N PRO A 233 1.08 1.02 13.41
CA PRO A 233 -0.09 0.26 13.87
C PRO A 233 -1.21 0.18 12.83
N TRP A 234 -1.51 1.28 12.13
CA TRP A 234 -2.55 1.30 11.11
C TRP A 234 -2.22 0.42 9.89
N GLN A 235 -0.93 0.23 9.56
CA GLN A 235 -0.49 -0.71 8.52
C GLN A 235 -0.75 -2.16 8.95
N ALA A 236 -0.49 -2.47 10.22
CA ALA A 236 -0.84 -3.78 10.76
C ALA A 236 -2.35 -4.05 10.67
N MET A 237 -3.19 -3.05 11.00
CA MET A 237 -4.65 -3.15 10.88
C MET A 237 -5.11 -3.35 9.44
N GLN A 238 -4.53 -2.62 8.49
CA GLN A 238 -4.80 -2.77 7.06
C GLN A 238 -4.51 -4.20 6.60
N MET A 239 -3.33 -4.71 6.92
CA MET A 239 -2.92 -6.05 6.52
C MET A 239 -3.68 -7.15 7.26
N ALA A 240 -4.04 -6.93 8.54
CA ALA A 240 -4.91 -7.83 9.28
C ALA A 240 -6.29 -7.93 8.64
N ALA A 241 -6.89 -6.81 8.22
CA ALA A 241 -8.16 -6.80 7.51
C ALA A 241 -8.09 -7.56 6.19
N TYR A 242 -7.00 -7.43 5.44
CA TYR A 242 -6.77 -8.17 4.19
C TYR A 242 -6.56 -9.67 4.46
N GLY A 243 -5.71 -10.02 5.41
CA GLY A 243 -5.45 -11.42 5.79
C GLY A 243 -6.71 -12.13 6.29
N ALA A 244 -7.50 -11.47 7.15
CA ALA A 244 -8.77 -11.99 7.64
C ALA A 244 -9.77 -12.23 6.50
N THR A 245 -9.86 -11.30 5.55
CA THR A 245 -10.72 -11.42 4.38
C THR A 245 -10.30 -12.60 3.49
N LEU A 246 -9.00 -12.75 3.20
CA LEU A 246 -8.46 -13.86 2.41
C LEU A 246 -8.64 -15.21 3.10
N ASN A 247 -8.41 -15.29 4.41
CA ASN A 247 -8.63 -16.51 5.18
C ASN A 247 -10.09 -16.96 5.10
N ARG A 248 -11.02 -16.00 5.15
CA ARG A 248 -12.44 -16.27 5.07
C ARG A 248 -12.90 -16.67 3.66
N LEU A 249 -12.52 -15.88 2.65
CA LEU A 249 -13.00 -16.08 1.28
C LEU A 249 -12.36 -17.29 0.58
N ALA A 250 -11.11 -17.57 0.89
CA ALA A 250 -10.28 -18.49 0.14
C ALA A 250 -9.55 -19.53 0.99
N ALA A 251 -9.82 -19.57 2.30
CA ALA A 251 -9.06 -20.41 3.23
C ALA A 251 -7.53 -20.27 3.03
N ALA A 252 -7.08 -19.04 2.77
CA ALA A 252 -5.71 -18.78 2.34
C ALA A 252 -4.66 -19.13 3.38
N GLY A 253 -5.04 -19.27 4.66
CA GLY A 253 -4.15 -19.63 5.76
C GLY A 253 -3.08 -18.58 6.04
N ILE A 254 -3.40 -17.31 5.86
CA ILE A 254 -2.50 -16.18 6.15
C ILE A 254 -2.25 -16.13 7.65
N THR A 255 -0.98 -16.16 8.05
CA THR A 255 -0.54 -16.15 9.45
C THR A 255 0.34 -14.93 9.78
N GLU A 256 0.87 -14.26 8.78
CA GLU A 256 1.78 -13.14 8.95
C GLU A 256 1.55 -12.06 7.89
N ALA A 257 2.11 -10.88 8.13
CA ALA A 257 2.20 -9.83 7.13
C ALA A 257 3.56 -9.14 7.16
N VAL A 258 3.97 -8.59 6.02
CA VAL A 258 5.24 -7.87 5.89
C VAL A 258 5.04 -6.62 5.04
N ASN A 259 5.39 -5.46 5.60
CA ASN A 259 5.63 -4.27 4.79
C ASN A 259 7.02 -4.36 4.18
N ILE A 260 7.09 -4.24 2.87
CA ILE A 260 8.32 -4.13 2.13
C ILE A 260 8.50 -2.65 1.73
N HIS A 261 9.38 -1.97 2.45
CA HIS A 261 9.69 -0.56 2.22
C HIS A 261 10.73 -0.46 1.12
N LEU A 262 10.30 -0.10 -0.08
CA LEU A 262 11.14 0.04 -1.28
C LEU A 262 11.70 1.46 -1.37
N PHE A 263 13.00 1.61 -1.65
CA PHE A 263 13.65 2.90 -1.88
C PHE A 263 14.84 2.74 -2.85
N PRO A 264 15.25 3.79 -3.55
CA PRO A 264 16.44 3.73 -4.40
C PRO A 264 17.65 3.23 -3.60
N GLY A 265 18.25 2.13 -4.08
CA GLY A 265 19.38 1.50 -3.43
C GLY A 265 19.07 0.28 -2.56
N GLY A 266 17.79 0.02 -2.19
CA GLY A 266 17.46 -1.17 -1.40
C GLY A 266 16.03 -1.24 -0.89
N TYR A 267 15.84 -2.11 0.09
CA TYR A 267 14.57 -2.26 0.79
C TYR A 267 14.78 -2.52 2.28
N GLN A 268 13.74 -2.34 3.07
CA GLN A 268 13.66 -2.76 4.48
C GLN A 268 12.35 -3.48 4.75
N LEU A 269 12.34 -4.36 5.73
CA LEU A 269 11.18 -5.19 6.08
C LEU A 269 10.65 -4.83 7.46
N SER A 270 9.32 -4.75 7.56
CA SER A 270 8.62 -4.67 8.85
C SER A 270 7.64 -5.85 8.93
N ARG A 271 7.95 -6.83 9.81
CA ARG A 271 7.14 -8.03 10.01
C ARG A 271 6.07 -7.78 11.07
N PHE A 272 4.90 -8.35 10.83
CA PHE A 272 3.81 -8.51 11.79
C PHE A 272 3.48 -10.00 11.87
N ASN A 273 3.74 -10.60 13.02
CA ASN A 273 3.46 -12.01 13.25
C ASN A 273 1.96 -12.23 13.53
N MET A 274 1.56 -13.48 13.74
CA MET A 274 0.16 -13.84 13.96
C MET A 274 -0.45 -13.14 15.20
N ALA A 275 0.31 -12.96 16.27
CA ALA A 275 -0.16 -12.25 17.47
C ALA A 275 -0.37 -10.76 17.18
N ASP A 276 0.56 -10.14 16.43
CA ASP A 276 0.43 -8.74 16.00
C ASP A 276 -0.81 -8.55 15.12
N LEU A 277 -1.06 -9.49 14.19
CA LEU A 277 -2.23 -9.44 13.31
C LEU A 277 -3.55 -9.67 14.07
N ALA A 278 -3.56 -10.57 15.05
CA ALA A 278 -4.74 -10.81 15.87
C ALA A 278 -5.10 -9.57 16.74
N GLU A 279 -4.11 -8.89 17.29
CA GLU A 279 -4.31 -7.63 18.02
C GLU A 279 -4.77 -6.52 17.08
N ALA A 280 -4.11 -6.38 15.94
CA ALA A 280 -4.45 -5.39 14.93
C ALA A 280 -5.86 -5.61 14.36
N TRP A 281 -6.28 -6.86 14.15
CA TRP A 281 -7.62 -7.20 13.72
C TRP A 281 -8.68 -6.79 14.74
N ARG A 282 -8.47 -7.12 16.02
CA ARG A 282 -9.38 -6.69 17.09
C ARG A 282 -9.53 -5.17 17.17
N SER A 283 -8.41 -4.46 17.03
CA SER A 283 -8.40 -3.00 16.98
C SER A 283 -9.17 -2.48 15.76
N TYR A 284 -8.94 -3.08 14.58
CA TYR A 284 -9.66 -2.73 13.35
C TYR A 284 -11.17 -2.96 13.47
N LEU A 285 -11.61 -4.06 14.09
CA LEU A 285 -13.02 -4.33 14.35
C LEU A 285 -13.66 -3.25 15.22
N GLY A 286 -12.94 -2.73 16.22
CA GLY A 286 -13.40 -1.61 17.05
C GLY A 286 -13.67 -0.36 16.20
N PHE A 287 -12.74 0.02 15.34
CA PHE A 287 -12.90 1.17 14.41
C PHE A 287 -13.99 0.94 13.37
N LEU A 288 -14.10 -0.27 12.85
CA LEU A 288 -15.15 -0.64 11.91
C LEU A 288 -16.54 -0.55 12.56
N TRP A 289 -16.66 -0.98 13.83
CA TRP A 289 -17.89 -0.84 14.63
C TRP A 289 -18.26 0.63 14.83
N GLU A 290 -17.30 1.47 15.22
CA GLU A 290 -17.49 2.91 15.38
C GLU A 290 -17.95 3.54 14.05
N TYR A 291 -17.24 3.25 12.96
CA TYR A 291 -17.58 3.72 11.63
C TYR A 291 -19.03 3.43 11.24
N TRP A 292 -19.50 2.20 11.43
CA TRP A 292 -20.86 1.81 11.08
C TRP A 292 -21.91 2.33 12.06
N SER A 293 -21.58 2.42 13.35
CA SER A 293 -22.47 2.94 14.38
C SER A 293 -22.76 4.43 14.17
N GLU A 294 -21.76 5.22 13.88
CA GLU A 294 -21.92 6.64 13.56
C GLU A 294 -22.80 6.85 12.32
N ARG A 295 -22.57 6.10 11.25
CA ARG A 295 -23.33 6.23 10.01
C ARG A 295 -24.77 5.80 10.18
N ARG A 296 -25.03 4.78 10.97
CA ARG A 296 -26.38 4.41 11.35
C ARG A 296 -27.08 5.51 12.14
N ALA A 297 -26.40 6.13 13.09
CA ALA A 297 -26.94 7.20 13.93
C ALA A 297 -27.23 8.48 13.13
N MET A 298 -26.36 8.82 12.17
CA MET A 298 -26.49 10.03 11.35
C MET A 298 -27.51 9.91 10.22
N GLY A 299 -28.05 8.71 9.93
CA GLY A 299 -28.94 8.48 8.79
C GLY A 299 -28.32 8.82 7.44
N LEU A 300 -26.96 8.84 7.36
CA LEU A 300 -26.23 9.29 6.19
C LEU A 300 -26.42 8.33 5.03
N MET A 301 -27.07 8.80 3.98
CA MET A 301 -27.62 8.09 2.83
C MET A 301 -26.61 7.54 1.81
N TYR A 302 -25.31 7.61 2.07
CA TYR A 302 -24.29 7.05 1.15
C TYR A 302 -24.14 5.53 1.29
N HIS A 303 -24.59 4.97 2.41
CA HIS A 303 -24.61 3.53 2.64
C HIS A 303 -26.02 3.14 3.13
N SER A 304 -26.62 2.14 2.52
CA SER A 304 -27.95 1.74 2.93
C SER A 304 -27.96 1.36 4.42
N PRO A 305 -29.02 1.71 5.19
CA PRO A 305 -29.16 1.26 6.57
C PRO A 305 -29.03 -0.26 6.74
N ALA A 306 -29.41 -1.02 5.71
CA ALA A 306 -29.27 -2.47 5.66
C ALA A 306 -27.78 -2.91 5.69
N MET A 307 -26.88 -2.18 5.02
CA MET A 307 -25.45 -2.48 5.08
C MET A 307 -24.87 -2.30 6.48
N ALA A 308 -25.23 -1.20 7.15
CA ALA A 308 -24.78 -0.96 8.51
C ALA A 308 -25.30 -2.02 9.47
N ALA A 309 -26.57 -2.42 9.34
CA ALA A 309 -27.15 -3.49 10.13
C ALA A 309 -26.45 -4.82 9.88
N GLN A 310 -26.24 -5.20 8.61
CA GLN A 310 -25.53 -6.41 8.24
C GLN A 310 -24.09 -6.44 8.80
N ALA A 311 -23.36 -5.32 8.69
CA ALA A 311 -22.00 -5.21 9.19
C ALA A 311 -21.95 -5.38 10.72
N LEU A 312 -22.82 -4.69 11.46
CA LEU A 312 -22.87 -4.74 12.91
C LEU A 312 -23.28 -6.14 13.41
N GLU A 313 -24.27 -6.76 12.78
CA GLU A 313 -24.70 -8.14 13.10
C GLU A 313 -23.61 -9.17 12.77
N GLY A 314 -22.95 -9.00 11.62
CA GLY A 314 -21.85 -9.86 11.19
C GLY A 314 -20.68 -9.82 12.18
N MET A 315 -20.24 -8.62 12.54
CA MET A 315 -19.15 -8.43 13.50
C MET A 315 -19.45 -9.00 14.88
N ALA A 316 -20.70 -8.93 15.33
CA ALA A 316 -21.10 -9.50 16.63
C ALA A 316 -20.96 -11.04 16.68
N ARG A 317 -20.90 -11.71 15.53
CA ARG A 317 -20.80 -13.18 15.42
C ARG A 317 -19.39 -13.70 15.22
N GLU A 318 -18.45 -12.85 14.81
CA GLU A 318 -17.15 -13.34 14.34
C GLU A 318 -15.96 -12.55 14.91
N TRP A 319 -15.35 -13.09 15.96
CA TRP A 319 -14.20 -12.49 16.64
C TRP A 319 -12.84 -13.14 16.30
N GLY A 320 -12.75 -14.13 15.41
CA GLY A 320 -11.51 -14.90 15.34
C GLY A 320 -11.00 -15.45 14.00
N PRO A 321 -10.65 -14.65 12.96
CA PRO A 321 -10.04 -15.20 11.74
C PRO A 321 -8.55 -15.56 11.88
N PHE A 322 -7.92 -15.27 13.03
CA PHE A 322 -6.52 -15.60 13.35
C PHE A 322 -6.39 -16.52 14.59
N GLU A 323 -7.48 -17.11 15.07
CA GLU A 323 -7.47 -18.10 16.16
C GLU A 323 -7.29 -19.53 15.64
#